data_116576af2401fa02b949c9df0800f3e2
#
_entry.id   116576af2401fa02b949c9df0800f3e2
#
_cell.length_a   1.000
_cell.length_b   1.000
_cell.length_c   1.000
_cell.angle_alpha   90.00
_cell.angle_beta   90.00
_cell.angle_gamma   90.00
#
_symmetry.space_group_name_H-M   'P 1'
#
loop_
_entity.id
_entity.type
_entity.pdbx_description
1 polymer ?
#
loop_
_entity_poly.entity_id
_entity_poly.type
_entity_poly.pdbx_seq_one_letter_code
_entity_poly.pdbx_strand_id
1 'polypeptide(L)'
;MNIEALISKAAGEAVKALYGMDATEKMLQLQKTRSEFEGNLTLVVFPFVKAAKKSPEQTAQEIGEYLQQNCSAIEKFNVVKGFLNLSIGDGAWTELLSAIDNDEHFGMKQATEDSPLVMIEYSSPNTNKPLHLGHVRNNLLGWSLAQIMEANGNKVVKTNIVNDRGIHICKSMLAWLKWGNGETPESSGKKGDHLIGDYYVAFDKHYREEIKELVAQGMDEEKAKQEAPLIKEAHEMLVKWEQNDPEVRALWEKMNNWVYAGFDETYKKMGVSFDKIYYESQTYLKGKAKVEEGLAKGLFERHDDNSVWADLTNEGLDQKLLLRSDGTSVYMTQDIGTAEMRFQDFPIDKMIYVVGNEQNYHFQVLSILLDRLGFKWGEELTHFSYGMVELPNGKMKSREGTVVDADDLMELMVEDAYKTSMELGKFDDMTEEERREIARIVGMGALKYFILKVDARKNMLFNPEESIDFNGNTGPFIQYTYARIRSILRKAEAEGLKPAITSVALSEKEVELVQKMNEFGAAVEQAGKDYSPSGIANYCYELTKVFNQFYHDYSILNEPDEQKKLFRLVLAKNVAKIIKNAMSLLGIEVPERM
;
A
#
# COMPACT_ATOMS: atom_id res chain seq x y z
N MET A 1 23.30 -13.95 -2.53
CA MET A 1 23.33 -15.44 -2.68
C MET A 1 22.10 -16.02 -1.99
N ASN A 2 21.36 -16.91 -2.61
CA ASN A 2 20.24 -17.59 -1.95
C ASN A 2 20.69 -19.00 -1.54
N ILE A 3 20.89 -19.22 -0.24
CA ILE A 3 21.37 -20.51 0.30
C ILE A 3 20.40 -21.64 -0.02
N GLU A 4 19.09 -21.42 0.06
CA GLU A 4 18.10 -22.44 -0.27
C GLU A 4 18.18 -22.85 -1.74
N ALA A 5 18.31 -21.89 -2.65
CA ALA A 5 18.48 -22.17 -4.07
C ALA A 5 19.79 -22.91 -4.36
N LEU A 6 20.86 -22.55 -3.67
CA LEU A 6 22.15 -23.25 -3.78
C LEU A 6 22.03 -24.72 -3.33
N ILE A 7 21.39 -24.96 -2.20
CA ILE A 7 21.21 -26.32 -1.65
C ILE A 7 20.22 -27.12 -2.51
N SER A 8 19.12 -26.52 -2.96
CA SER A 8 18.16 -27.16 -3.86
C SER A 8 18.82 -27.58 -5.17
N LYS A 9 19.65 -26.73 -5.75
CA LYS A 9 20.43 -27.07 -6.95
C LYS A 9 21.39 -28.24 -6.68
N ALA A 10 22.15 -28.19 -5.60
CA ALA A 10 23.07 -29.26 -5.21
C ALA A 10 22.32 -30.58 -4.93
N ALA A 11 21.14 -30.53 -4.32
CA ALA A 11 20.28 -31.70 -4.12
C ALA A 11 19.78 -32.29 -5.45
N GLY A 12 19.42 -31.45 -6.43
CA GLY A 12 19.08 -31.91 -7.79
C GLY A 12 20.26 -32.60 -8.48
N GLU A 13 21.47 -32.06 -8.35
CA GLU A 13 22.69 -32.66 -8.86
C GLU A 13 22.98 -34.00 -8.16
N ALA A 14 22.77 -34.10 -6.84
CA ALA A 14 22.91 -35.33 -6.07
C ALA A 14 21.97 -36.43 -6.57
N VAL A 15 20.66 -36.11 -6.74
CA VAL A 15 19.66 -37.06 -7.20
C VAL A 15 19.95 -37.53 -8.61
N LYS A 16 20.44 -36.64 -9.48
CA LYS A 16 20.84 -36.99 -10.85
C LYS A 16 22.07 -37.88 -10.87
N ALA A 17 23.10 -37.55 -10.08
CA ALA A 17 24.33 -38.31 -10.01
C ALA A 17 24.14 -39.71 -9.38
N LEU A 18 23.34 -39.78 -8.32
CA LEU A 18 23.13 -41.03 -7.58
C LEU A 18 22.11 -41.97 -8.23
N TYR A 19 21.04 -41.42 -8.83
CA TYR A 19 19.87 -42.18 -9.25
C TYR A 19 19.49 -41.96 -10.71
N GLY A 20 20.20 -41.11 -11.46
CA GLY A 20 19.89 -40.79 -12.87
C GLY A 20 18.54 -40.10 -13.08
N MET A 21 17.97 -39.47 -12.05
CA MET A 21 16.66 -38.85 -12.08
C MET A 21 16.81 -37.31 -12.16
N ASP A 22 16.12 -36.68 -13.11
CA ASP A 22 15.96 -35.24 -13.15
C ASP A 22 14.82 -34.84 -12.19
N ALA A 23 15.19 -34.16 -11.10
CA ALA A 23 14.24 -33.71 -10.09
C ALA A 23 13.60 -32.36 -10.49
N THR A 24 12.31 -32.22 -10.26
CA THR A 24 11.60 -30.94 -10.45
C THR A 24 11.80 -30.02 -9.25
N GLU A 25 11.67 -28.71 -9.43
CA GLU A 25 11.75 -27.72 -8.33
C GLU A 25 10.84 -28.07 -7.16
N LYS A 26 9.64 -28.57 -7.43
CA LYS A 26 8.69 -28.99 -6.39
C LYS A 26 9.21 -30.14 -5.53
N MET A 27 10.00 -31.03 -6.08
CA MET A 27 10.60 -32.17 -5.35
C MET A 27 11.80 -31.73 -4.49
N LEU A 28 12.42 -30.61 -4.84
CA LEU A 28 13.62 -30.06 -4.21
C LEU A 28 13.31 -28.95 -3.19
N GLN A 29 12.05 -28.78 -2.84
CA GLN A 29 11.67 -27.77 -1.85
C GLN A 29 12.25 -28.09 -0.49
N LEU A 30 12.95 -27.10 0.07
CA LEU A 30 13.47 -27.13 1.42
C LEU A 30 12.45 -26.51 2.38
N GLN A 31 12.46 -26.99 3.61
CA GLN A 31 11.64 -26.42 4.68
C GLN A 31 12.51 -26.23 5.93
N LYS A 32 12.13 -25.32 6.80
CA LYS A 32 12.84 -25.11 8.08
C LYS A 32 12.81 -26.41 8.88
N THR A 33 13.96 -26.82 9.41
CA THR A 33 14.04 -27.98 10.30
C THR A 33 13.22 -27.71 11.57
N ARG A 34 12.46 -28.72 12.03
CA ARG A 34 11.71 -28.62 13.28
C ARG A 34 12.64 -28.45 14.46
N SER A 35 12.22 -27.67 15.45
CA SER A 35 13.04 -27.30 16.61
C SER A 35 13.52 -28.47 17.47
N GLU A 36 12.83 -29.63 17.40
CA GLU A 36 13.20 -30.85 18.09
C GLU A 36 14.36 -31.62 17.42
N PHE A 37 14.77 -31.23 16.20
CA PHE A 37 15.82 -31.88 15.42
C PHE A 37 16.97 -30.92 15.13
N GLU A 38 18.19 -31.47 15.10
CA GLU A 38 19.36 -30.70 14.69
C GLU A 38 19.33 -30.43 13.19
N GLY A 39 19.64 -29.19 12.79
CA GLY A 39 19.68 -28.73 11.39
C GLY A 39 19.02 -27.37 11.19
N ASN A 40 19.29 -26.79 10.05
CA ASN A 40 18.69 -25.51 9.64
C ASN A 40 17.58 -25.71 8.60
N LEU A 41 17.83 -26.58 7.61
CA LEU A 41 16.91 -26.88 6.52
C LEU A 41 16.71 -28.39 6.37
N THR A 42 15.49 -28.77 5.96
CA THR A 42 15.12 -30.17 5.76
C THR A 42 14.70 -30.40 4.33
N LEU A 43 15.30 -31.41 3.67
CA LEU A 43 14.86 -31.96 2.41
C LEU A 43 14.01 -33.21 2.66
N VAL A 44 12.81 -33.27 2.08
CA VAL A 44 11.94 -34.45 2.14
C VAL A 44 12.32 -35.39 1.02
N VAL A 45 12.85 -36.57 1.33
CA VAL A 45 13.42 -37.48 0.30
C VAL A 45 12.42 -38.46 -0.29
N PHE A 46 11.17 -38.53 0.19
CA PHE A 46 10.17 -39.48 -0.30
C PHE A 46 9.96 -39.44 -1.82
N PRO A 47 10.01 -38.30 -2.52
CA PRO A 47 9.90 -38.25 -3.98
C PRO A 47 10.98 -39.05 -4.73
N PHE A 48 12.13 -39.28 -4.10
CA PHE A 48 13.30 -39.92 -4.71
C PHE A 48 13.42 -41.42 -4.41
N VAL A 49 12.69 -41.91 -3.41
CA VAL A 49 12.76 -43.32 -2.92
C VAL A 49 12.54 -44.35 -4.04
N LYS A 50 11.57 -44.06 -4.94
CA LYS A 50 11.27 -44.95 -6.06
C LYS A 50 12.45 -45.05 -7.06
N ALA A 51 13.11 -43.94 -7.35
CA ALA A 51 14.29 -43.92 -8.24
C ALA A 51 15.50 -44.55 -7.56
N ALA A 52 15.69 -44.30 -6.26
CA ALA A 52 16.75 -44.85 -5.44
C ALA A 52 16.63 -46.38 -5.25
N LYS A 53 15.41 -46.94 -5.30
CA LYS A 53 15.09 -48.35 -4.98
C LYS A 53 15.62 -48.77 -3.58
N LYS A 54 15.57 -47.88 -2.62
CA LYS A 54 16.07 -48.03 -1.26
C LYS A 54 15.06 -47.51 -0.25
N SER A 55 15.31 -47.76 1.05
CA SER A 55 14.45 -47.15 2.08
C SER A 55 14.58 -45.61 2.09
N PRO A 56 13.59 -44.88 2.66
CA PRO A 56 13.72 -43.44 2.82
C PRO A 56 14.97 -43.01 3.61
N GLU A 57 15.34 -43.75 4.64
CA GLU A 57 16.51 -43.49 5.45
C GLU A 57 17.80 -43.66 4.66
N GLN A 58 17.92 -44.75 3.88
CA GLN A 58 19.09 -44.99 3.04
C GLN A 58 19.20 -43.95 1.92
N THR A 59 18.06 -43.57 1.32
CA THR A 59 18.01 -42.51 0.29
C THR A 59 18.45 -41.17 0.88
N ALA A 60 17.97 -40.81 2.06
CA ALA A 60 18.38 -39.58 2.75
C ALA A 60 19.85 -39.59 3.13
N GLN A 61 20.36 -40.75 3.59
CA GLN A 61 21.78 -40.90 3.95
C GLN A 61 22.69 -40.64 2.74
N GLU A 62 22.42 -41.26 1.61
CA GLU A 62 23.25 -41.12 0.39
C GLU A 62 23.20 -39.69 -0.17
N ILE A 63 22.01 -39.07 -0.19
CA ILE A 63 21.89 -37.67 -0.62
C ILE A 63 22.65 -36.77 0.34
N GLY A 64 22.54 -37.00 1.66
CA GLY A 64 23.24 -36.25 2.69
C GLY A 64 24.77 -36.34 2.57
N GLU A 65 25.30 -37.54 2.36
CA GLU A 65 26.74 -37.78 2.11
C GLU A 65 27.22 -37.06 0.85
N TYR A 66 26.44 -37.14 -0.24
CA TYR A 66 26.79 -36.42 -1.46
C TYR A 66 26.82 -34.91 -1.25
N LEU A 67 25.79 -34.36 -0.59
CA LEU A 67 25.70 -32.93 -0.30
C LEU A 67 26.83 -32.45 0.59
N GLN A 68 27.17 -33.19 1.63
CA GLN A 68 28.28 -32.85 2.53
C GLN A 68 29.64 -32.81 1.80
N GLN A 69 29.83 -33.67 0.81
CA GLN A 69 31.07 -33.73 0.02
C GLN A 69 31.14 -32.69 -1.10
N ASN A 70 29.99 -32.32 -1.69
CA ASN A 70 29.93 -31.52 -2.92
C ASN A 70 29.31 -30.13 -2.76
N CYS A 71 28.72 -29.81 -1.59
CA CYS A 71 28.14 -28.49 -1.29
C CYS A 71 28.84 -27.89 -0.06
N SER A 72 29.69 -26.91 -0.27
CA SER A 72 30.48 -26.27 0.80
C SER A 72 29.63 -25.57 1.88
N ALA A 73 28.37 -25.32 1.60
CA ALA A 73 27.41 -24.74 2.56
C ALA A 73 26.98 -25.76 3.63
N ILE A 74 27.08 -27.06 3.36
CA ILE A 74 26.63 -28.12 4.27
C ILE A 74 27.78 -28.60 5.12
N GLU A 75 27.71 -28.33 6.42
CA GLU A 75 28.70 -28.77 7.39
C GLU A 75 28.43 -30.21 7.86
N LYS A 76 27.18 -30.52 8.21
CA LYS A 76 26.76 -31.84 8.66
C LYS A 76 25.30 -32.08 8.34
N PHE A 77 24.86 -33.31 8.48
CA PHE A 77 23.46 -33.67 8.30
C PHE A 77 23.05 -34.78 9.27
N ASN A 78 21.74 -34.92 9.47
CA ASN A 78 21.17 -36.08 10.16
C ASN A 78 19.90 -36.55 9.44
N VAL A 79 19.57 -37.82 9.63
CA VAL A 79 18.41 -38.45 8.98
C VAL A 79 17.40 -38.88 10.04
N VAL A 80 16.18 -38.42 9.92
CA VAL A 80 15.07 -38.81 10.81
C VAL A 80 13.87 -39.24 9.97
N LYS A 81 13.60 -40.55 9.93
CA LYS A 81 12.43 -41.14 9.24
C LYS A 81 12.25 -40.65 7.78
N GLY A 82 13.32 -40.55 7.01
CA GLY A 82 13.28 -40.08 5.63
C GLY A 82 13.23 -38.56 5.46
N PHE A 83 13.45 -37.81 6.52
CA PHE A 83 13.72 -36.38 6.49
C PHE A 83 15.21 -36.14 6.59
N LEU A 84 15.78 -35.51 5.59
CA LEU A 84 17.21 -35.15 5.57
C LEU A 84 17.36 -33.73 6.14
N ASN A 85 17.82 -33.64 7.38
CA ASN A 85 18.06 -32.38 8.06
C ASN A 85 19.49 -31.92 7.80
N LEU A 86 19.67 -30.75 7.24
CA LEU A 86 20.95 -30.19 6.81
C LEU A 86 21.37 -29.08 7.78
N SER A 87 22.59 -29.16 8.29
CA SER A 87 23.20 -28.08 9.08
C SER A 87 24.16 -27.29 8.19
N ILE A 88 23.88 -25.99 8.11
CA ILE A 88 24.62 -25.04 7.29
C ILE A 88 25.81 -24.51 8.13
N GLY A 89 26.98 -24.50 7.56
CA GLY A 89 28.17 -24.04 8.24
C GLY A 89 28.25 -22.54 8.43
N ASP A 90 28.92 -22.07 9.48
CA ASP A 90 29.10 -20.66 9.82
C ASP A 90 29.66 -19.84 8.65
N GLY A 91 30.53 -20.42 7.84
CA GLY A 91 31.10 -19.77 6.65
C GLY A 91 30.02 -19.37 5.61
N ALA A 92 29.02 -20.22 5.39
CA ALA A 92 27.93 -19.90 4.45
C ALA A 92 27.02 -18.78 4.98
N TRP A 93 26.73 -18.77 6.28
CA TRP A 93 26.00 -17.67 6.93
C TRP A 93 26.76 -16.35 6.88
N THR A 94 28.06 -16.40 7.09
CA THR A 94 28.96 -15.23 7.01
C THR A 94 29.04 -14.68 5.58
N GLU A 95 29.11 -15.55 4.58
CA GLU A 95 29.08 -15.15 3.17
C GLU A 95 27.74 -14.52 2.79
N LEU A 96 26.63 -15.08 3.27
CA LEU A 96 25.30 -14.49 3.08
C LEU A 96 25.18 -13.12 3.74
N LEU A 97 25.66 -12.97 4.99
CA LEU A 97 25.68 -11.68 5.67
C LEU A 97 26.53 -10.66 4.91
N SER A 98 27.65 -11.09 4.32
CA SER A 98 28.48 -10.22 3.46
C SER A 98 27.72 -9.75 2.22
N ALA A 99 26.95 -10.63 1.58
CA ALA A 99 26.13 -10.27 0.45
C ALA A 99 25.04 -9.26 0.85
N ILE A 100 24.40 -9.44 2.00
CA ILE A 100 23.43 -8.50 2.56
C ILE A 100 24.10 -7.16 2.86
N ASP A 101 25.28 -7.15 3.47
CA ASP A 101 25.98 -5.93 3.87
C ASP A 101 26.42 -5.07 2.68
N ASN A 102 26.82 -5.70 1.60
CA ASN A 102 27.30 -5.04 0.39
C ASN A 102 26.18 -4.53 -0.56
N ASP A 103 24.94 -4.88 -0.30
CA ASP A 103 23.81 -4.46 -1.12
C ASP A 103 22.87 -3.54 -0.32
N GLU A 104 22.87 -2.26 -0.65
CA GLU A 104 22.00 -1.26 0.00
C GLU A 104 20.51 -1.50 -0.30
N HIS A 105 20.21 -2.14 -1.43
CA HIS A 105 18.87 -2.48 -1.88
C HIS A 105 18.56 -3.97 -1.77
N PHE A 106 19.27 -4.67 -0.87
CA PHE A 106 19.08 -6.10 -0.68
C PHE A 106 17.61 -6.48 -0.58
N GLY A 107 17.23 -7.49 -1.35
CA GLY A 107 15.83 -7.99 -1.41
C GLY A 107 14.88 -7.21 -2.32
N MET A 108 15.33 -6.11 -2.92
CA MET A 108 14.53 -5.32 -3.86
C MET A 108 15.14 -5.38 -5.26
N LYS A 109 14.28 -5.45 -6.28
CA LYS A 109 14.67 -5.42 -7.69
C LYS A 109 14.53 -4.01 -8.22
N GLN A 110 15.39 -3.62 -9.16
CA GLN A 110 15.28 -2.35 -9.86
C GLN A 110 14.65 -2.55 -11.24
N ALA A 111 13.86 -1.57 -11.68
CA ALA A 111 13.30 -1.57 -13.02
C ALA A 111 14.41 -1.38 -14.07
N THR A 112 14.23 -2.03 -15.22
CA THR A 112 15.06 -1.90 -16.41
C THR A 112 14.27 -1.24 -17.55
N GLU A 113 14.89 -1.02 -18.70
CA GLU A 113 14.19 -0.50 -19.88
C GLU A 113 13.04 -1.41 -20.32
N ASP A 114 13.22 -2.72 -20.21
CA ASP A 114 12.24 -3.74 -20.60
C ASP A 114 11.21 -4.09 -19.50
N SER A 115 11.31 -3.47 -18.33
CA SER A 115 10.37 -3.72 -17.25
C SER A 115 8.96 -3.25 -17.60
N PRO A 116 7.91 -4.02 -17.21
CA PRO A 116 6.53 -3.63 -17.46
C PRO A 116 6.16 -2.35 -16.73
N LEU A 117 5.28 -1.56 -17.36
CA LEU A 117 4.74 -0.34 -16.76
C LEU A 117 3.39 -0.64 -16.09
N VAL A 118 3.36 -0.42 -14.80
CA VAL A 118 2.17 -0.56 -13.96
C VAL A 118 1.66 0.83 -13.60
N MET A 119 0.42 1.15 -13.97
CA MET A 119 -0.25 2.36 -13.51
C MET A 119 -1.13 2.04 -12.32
N ILE A 120 -1.04 2.84 -11.27
CA ILE A 120 -1.81 2.66 -10.03
C ILE A 120 -2.60 3.94 -9.75
N GLU A 121 -3.93 3.81 -9.73
CA GLU A 121 -4.82 4.90 -9.34
C GLU A 121 -5.21 4.76 -7.88
N TYR A 122 -5.11 5.87 -7.14
CA TYR A 122 -5.62 5.98 -5.78
C TYR A 122 -6.03 7.42 -5.45
N SER A 123 -6.68 7.63 -4.31
CA SER A 123 -7.29 8.85 -3.80
C SER A 123 -8.66 9.17 -4.39
N SER A 124 -8.76 9.57 -5.64
CA SER A 124 -10.03 9.88 -6.36
C SER A 124 -11.00 10.77 -5.57
N PRO A 125 -10.57 11.96 -5.10
CA PRO A 125 -11.38 12.82 -4.24
C PRO A 125 -12.39 13.65 -5.02
N ASN A 126 -13.46 14.06 -4.33
CA ASN A 126 -14.39 15.07 -4.83
C ASN A 126 -14.02 16.44 -4.28
N THR A 127 -14.05 17.47 -5.13
CA THR A 127 -13.64 18.83 -4.74
C THR A 127 -14.68 19.63 -3.94
N ASN A 128 -15.69 18.98 -3.40
CA ASN A 128 -16.71 19.60 -2.55
C ASN A 128 -16.48 19.43 -1.05
N LYS A 129 -15.43 18.73 -0.64
CA LYS A 129 -15.13 18.43 0.76
C LYS A 129 -13.66 18.05 0.95
N PRO A 130 -13.11 18.22 2.18
CA PRO A 130 -11.76 17.76 2.50
C PRO A 130 -11.64 16.23 2.49
N LEU A 131 -10.39 15.75 2.47
CA LEU A 131 -10.09 14.32 2.63
C LEU A 131 -10.44 13.86 4.04
N HIS A 132 -10.80 12.59 4.18
CA HIS A 132 -11.19 11.97 5.46
C HIS A 132 -10.49 10.62 5.66
N LEU A 133 -10.68 9.98 6.81
CA LEU A 133 -10.05 8.70 7.18
C LEU A 133 -10.17 7.62 6.08
N GLY A 134 -11.28 7.54 5.36
CA GLY A 134 -11.44 6.64 4.21
C GLY A 134 -10.44 6.93 3.10
N HIS A 135 -10.19 8.22 2.80
CA HIS A 135 -9.15 8.63 1.87
C HIS A 135 -7.74 8.35 2.40
N VAL A 136 -7.53 8.51 3.72
CA VAL A 136 -6.24 8.15 4.33
C VAL A 136 -5.92 6.68 4.06
N ARG A 137 -6.86 5.76 4.34
CA ARG A 137 -6.66 4.34 4.05
C ARG A 137 -6.37 4.08 2.57
N ASN A 138 -7.16 4.66 1.68
CA ASN A 138 -6.99 4.54 0.24
C ASN A 138 -5.60 4.99 -0.21
N ASN A 139 -5.19 6.19 0.19
CA ASN A 139 -3.90 6.78 -0.18
C ASN A 139 -2.71 5.95 0.35
N LEU A 140 -2.77 5.49 1.59
CA LEU A 140 -1.70 4.69 2.19
C LEU A 140 -1.56 3.33 1.50
N LEU A 141 -2.68 2.67 1.19
CA LEU A 141 -2.69 1.41 0.43
C LEU A 141 -2.12 1.61 -0.98
N GLY A 142 -2.58 2.64 -1.69
CA GLY A 142 -2.13 2.93 -3.05
C GLY A 142 -0.64 3.29 -3.12
N TRP A 143 -0.17 4.14 -2.21
CA TRP A 143 1.24 4.49 -2.10
C TRP A 143 2.12 3.29 -1.79
N SER A 144 1.77 2.52 -0.76
CA SER A 144 2.54 1.32 -0.39
C SER A 144 2.58 0.29 -1.52
N LEU A 145 1.44 0.07 -2.19
CA LEU A 145 1.40 -0.83 -3.34
C LEU A 145 2.33 -0.35 -4.47
N ALA A 146 2.37 0.96 -4.74
CA ALA A 146 3.29 1.53 -5.73
C ALA A 146 4.76 1.24 -5.37
N GLN A 147 5.15 1.47 -4.11
CA GLN A 147 6.50 1.20 -3.62
C GLN A 147 6.86 -0.30 -3.72
N ILE A 148 5.92 -1.19 -3.38
CA ILE A 148 6.11 -2.64 -3.47
C ILE A 148 6.26 -3.08 -4.94
N MET A 149 5.48 -2.52 -5.86
CA MET A 149 5.61 -2.84 -7.28
C MET A 149 6.93 -2.34 -7.87
N GLU A 150 7.39 -1.15 -7.47
CA GLU A 150 8.72 -0.65 -7.83
C GLU A 150 9.84 -1.56 -7.30
N ALA A 151 9.74 -1.98 -6.02
CA ALA A 151 10.70 -2.89 -5.40
C ALA A 151 10.73 -4.30 -6.02
N ASN A 152 9.70 -4.66 -6.78
CA ASN A 152 9.63 -5.86 -7.61
C ASN A 152 10.16 -5.66 -9.03
N GLY A 153 10.72 -4.50 -9.34
CA GLY A 153 11.35 -4.21 -10.63
C GLY A 153 10.39 -3.75 -11.72
N ASN A 154 9.20 -3.27 -11.37
CA ASN A 154 8.29 -2.65 -12.32
C ASN A 154 8.58 -1.15 -12.47
N LYS A 155 8.29 -0.59 -13.65
CA LYS A 155 8.09 0.85 -13.81
C LYS A 155 6.70 1.17 -13.25
N VAL A 156 6.56 2.22 -12.46
CA VAL A 156 5.28 2.57 -11.84
C VAL A 156 4.92 4.02 -12.16
N VAL A 157 3.67 4.23 -12.52
CA VAL A 157 3.05 5.56 -12.65
C VAL A 157 1.92 5.66 -11.63
N LYS A 158 2.06 6.57 -10.68
CA LYS A 158 1.04 6.88 -9.67
C LYS A 158 0.09 7.93 -10.24
N THR A 159 -1.19 7.63 -10.24
CA THR A 159 -2.20 8.53 -10.81
C THR A 159 -3.39 8.72 -9.88
N ASN A 160 -4.10 9.80 -10.11
CA ASN A 160 -5.29 10.20 -9.39
C ASN A 160 -6.31 10.72 -10.41
N ILE A 161 -7.59 10.52 -10.16
CA ILE A 161 -8.69 11.18 -10.85
C ILE A 161 -9.41 12.10 -9.87
N VAL A 162 -9.41 13.39 -10.14
CA VAL A 162 -10.08 14.40 -9.30
C VAL A 162 -11.46 14.66 -9.86
N ASN A 163 -12.48 14.44 -9.03
CA ASN A 163 -13.88 14.67 -9.39
C ASN A 163 -14.22 16.14 -9.11
N ASP A 164 -13.94 16.99 -10.09
CA ASP A 164 -14.03 18.45 -10.03
C ASP A 164 -15.25 19.03 -10.76
N ARG A 165 -16.19 18.18 -11.20
CA ARG A 165 -17.42 18.61 -11.86
C ARG A 165 -18.65 17.89 -11.28
N GLY A 166 -19.82 18.43 -11.64
CA GLY A 166 -21.10 17.82 -11.30
C GLY A 166 -21.90 18.62 -10.26
N ILE A 167 -23.06 18.08 -9.92
CA ILE A 167 -24.04 18.78 -9.08
C ILE A 167 -23.50 19.10 -7.68
N HIS A 168 -22.67 18.23 -7.10
CA HIS A 168 -22.12 18.44 -5.76
C HIS A 168 -21.16 19.63 -5.71
N ILE A 169 -20.42 19.86 -6.78
CA ILE A 169 -19.53 21.02 -6.90
C ILE A 169 -20.35 22.30 -7.05
N CYS A 170 -21.41 22.26 -7.89
CA CYS A 170 -22.32 23.38 -8.05
C CYS A 170 -23.06 23.76 -6.75
N LYS A 171 -23.36 22.79 -5.88
CA LYS A 171 -23.93 23.05 -4.55
C LYS A 171 -23.01 23.93 -3.70
N SER A 172 -21.73 23.62 -3.62
CA SER A 172 -20.75 24.42 -2.89
C SER A 172 -20.58 25.82 -3.52
N MET A 173 -20.52 25.89 -4.85
CA MET A 173 -20.41 27.15 -5.58
C MET A 173 -21.61 28.06 -5.31
N LEU A 174 -22.81 27.53 -5.39
CA LEU A 174 -24.06 28.27 -5.13
C LEU A 174 -24.13 28.76 -3.68
N ALA A 175 -23.79 27.92 -2.73
CA ALA A 175 -23.75 28.31 -1.32
C ALA A 175 -22.76 29.45 -1.06
N TRP A 176 -21.58 29.39 -1.68
CA TRP A 176 -20.59 30.46 -1.57
C TRP A 176 -21.13 31.79 -2.16
N LEU A 177 -21.78 31.74 -3.31
CA LEU A 177 -22.42 32.94 -3.91
C LEU A 177 -23.49 33.55 -3.00
N LYS A 178 -24.33 32.70 -2.38
CA LYS A 178 -25.46 33.19 -1.57
C LYS A 178 -25.03 33.67 -0.18
N TRP A 179 -24.06 33.01 0.46
CA TRP A 179 -23.74 33.23 1.87
C TRP A 179 -22.26 33.52 2.16
N GLY A 180 -21.42 33.45 1.14
CA GLY A 180 -19.97 33.60 1.34
C GLY A 180 -19.46 35.02 1.47
N ASN A 181 -20.22 36.01 0.99
CA ASN A 181 -19.84 37.43 1.03
C ASN A 181 -18.40 37.71 0.53
N GLY A 182 -17.93 36.92 -0.45
CA GLY A 182 -16.57 37.04 -0.99
C GLY A 182 -15.47 36.45 -0.13
N GLU A 183 -15.78 35.64 0.87
CA GLU A 183 -14.81 34.94 1.71
C GLU A 183 -13.85 34.09 0.87
N THR A 184 -12.55 34.12 1.22
CA THR A 184 -11.48 33.35 0.58
C THR A 184 -10.70 32.56 1.63
N PRO A 185 -9.87 31.58 1.26
CA PRO A 185 -8.96 30.94 2.20
C PRO A 185 -8.09 31.93 2.96
N GLU A 186 -7.58 32.96 2.31
CA GLU A 186 -6.76 33.99 2.94
C GLU A 186 -7.56 34.84 3.94
N SER A 187 -8.77 35.26 3.59
CA SER A 187 -9.60 36.10 4.46
C SER A 187 -10.17 35.34 5.67
N SER A 188 -10.43 34.05 5.51
CA SER A 188 -10.98 33.18 6.57
C SER A 188 -9.91 32.53 7.42
N GLY A 189 -8.65 32.45 6.95
CA GLY A 189 -7.59 31.67 7.56
C GLY A 189 -7.82 30.15 7.49
N LYS A 190 -8.76 29.69 6.66
CA LYS A 190 -9.09 28.28 6.46
C LYS A 190 -8.42 27.74 5.21
N LYS A 191 -8.00 26.48 5.25
CA LYS A 191 -7.56 25.75 4.09
C LYS A 191 -8.68 25.64 3.06
N GLY A 192 -8.36 25.71 1.76
CA GLY A 192 -9.37 25.83 0.70
C GLY A 192 -10.39 24.71 0.64
N ASP A 193 -9.98 23.47 0.79
CA ASP A 193 -10.87 22.30 0.82
C ASP A 193 -11.80 22.30 2.06
N HIS A 194 -11.33 22.76 3.20
CA HIS A 194 -12.15 22.95 4.41
C HIS A 194 -13.18 24.07 4.21
N LEU A 195 -12.77 25.20 3.65
CA LEU A 195 -13.67 26.31 3.35
C LEU A 195 -14.81 25.88 2.42
N ILE A 196 -14.47 25.19 1.32
CA ILE A 196 -15.46 24.68 0.37
C ILE A 196 -16.35 23.62 1.01
N GLY A 197 -15.80 22.77 1.86
CA GLY A 197 -16.57 21.80 2.65
C GLY A 197 -17.62 22.46 3.55
N ASP A 198 -17.29 23.57 4.19
CA ASP A 198 -18.24 24.34 5.00
C ASP A 198 -19.41 24.86 4.16
N TYR A 199 -19.16 25.33 2.94
CA TYR A 199 -20.24 25.76 2.04
C TYR A 199 -21.06 24.59 1.50
N TYR A 200 -20.46 23.42 1.31
CA TYR A 200 -21.23 22.22 0.98
C TYR A 200 -22.21 21.84 2.11
N VAL A 201 -21.77 21.90 3.36
CA VAL A 201 -22.61 21.66 4.54
C VAL A 201 -23.69 22.74 4.67
N ALA A 202 -23.36 24.02 4.43
CA ALA A 202 -24.32 25.11 4.45
C ALA A 202 -25.42 24.91 3.38
N PHE A 203 -25.05 24.48 2.17
CA PHE A 203 -26.03 24.12 1.15
C PHE A 203 -27.01 23.05 1.65
N ASP A 204 -26.47 21.94 2.18
CA ASP A 204 -27.30 20.81 2.63
C ASP A 204 -28.25 21.22 3.75
N LYS A 205 -27.81 22.08 4.67
CA LYS A 205 -28.66 22.62 5.74
C LYS A 205 -29.86 23.40 5.19
N HIS A 206 -29.62 24.38 4.33
CA HIS A 206 -30.71 25.20 3.75
C HIS A 206 -31.57 24.38 2.81
N TYR A 207 -31.03 23.48 2.05
CA TYR A 207 -31.78 22.57 1.18
C TYR A 207 -32.73 21.67 1.98
N ARG A 208 -32.33 21.16 3.11
CA ARG A 208 -33.19 20.38 4.03
C ARG A 208 -34.32 21.25 4.62
N GLU A 209 -34.06 22.52 4.90
CA GLU A 209 -35.08 23.47 5.36
C GLU A 209 -36.15 23.69 4.27
N GLU A 210 -35.75 23.93 3.02
CA GLU A 210 -36.67 24.04 1.89
C GLU A 210 -37.52 22.78 1.69
N ILE A 211 -36.94 21.59 1.78
CA ILE A 211 -37.67 20.32 1.70
C ILE A 211 -38.74 20.23 2.79
N LYS A 212 -38.39 20.56 4.05
CA LYS A 212 -39.35 20.55 5.18
C LYS A 212 -40.51 21.51 4.95
N GLU A 213 -40.22 22.69 4.42
CA GLU A 213 -41.29 23.69 4.09
C GLU A 213 -42.22 23.16 3.02
N LEU A 214 -41.71 22.56 1.94
CA LEU A 214 -42.51 21.99 0.87
C LEU A 214 -43.37 20.80 1.33
N VAL A 215 -42.80 19.94 2.18
CA VAL A 215 -43.52 18.80 2.78
C VAL A 215 -44.64 19.32 3.72
N ALA A 216 -44.38 20.37 4.51
CA ALA A 216 -45.38 21.00 5.35
C ALA A 216 -46.55 21.63 4.54
N GLN A 217 -46.29 22.01 3.29
CA GLN A 217 -47.31 22.49 2.34
C GLN A 217 -48.06 21.35 1.64
N GLY A 218 -47.78 20.07 1.98
CA GLY A 218 -48.48 18.90 1.44
C GLY A 218 -47.80 18.23 0.24
N MET A 219 -46.55 18.61 -0.08
CA MET A 219 -45.80 17.96 -1.13
C MET A 219 -45.19 16.63 -0.64
N ASP A 220 -45.19 15.62 -1.51
CA ASP A 220 -44.46 14.38 -1.26
C ASP A 220 -42.96 14.66 -1.07
N GLU A 221 -42.28 13.95 -0.16
CA GLU A 221 -40.87 14.19 0.19
C GLU A 221 -39.94 14.02 -1.01
N GLU A 222 -40.12 12.96 -1.81
CA GLU A 222 -39.27 12.73 -2.99
C GLU A 222 -39.48 13.82 -4.05
N LYS A 223 -40.71 14.30 -4.20
CA LYS A 223 -41.01 15.45 -5.06
C LYS A 223 -40.42 16.75 -4.50
N ALA A 224 -40.50 16.96 -3.19
CA ALA A 224 -39.92 18.12 -2.53
C ALA A 224 -38.38 18.19 -2.71
N LYS A 225 -37.70 17.07 -2.67
CA LYS A 225 -36.25 16.99 -2.97
C LYS A 225 -35.92 17.46 -4.40
N GLN A 226 -36.80 17.26 -5.36
CA GLN A 226 -36.58 17.67 -6.74
C GLN A 226 -37.05 19.12 -7.00
N GLU A 227 -38.05 19.58 -6.28
CA GLU A 227 -38.71 20.87 -6.50
C GLU A 227 -38.15 22.00 -5.64
N ALA A 228 -37.31 21.71 -4.64
CA ALA A 228 -36.68 22.71 -3.79
C ALA A 228 -35.91 23.75 -4.61
N PRO A 229 -36.08 25.06 -4.34
CA PRO A 229 -35.43 26.11 -5.12
C PRO A 229 -33.91 25.96 -5.24
N LEU A 230 -33.22 25.66 -4.15
CA LEU A 230 -31.77 25.53 -4.14
C LEU A 230 -31.23 24.41 -5.06
N ILE A 231 -31.90 23.27 -5.09
CA ILE A 231 -31.44 22.18 -5.97
C ILE A 231 -31.68 22.51 -7.45
N LYS A 232 -32.75 23.21 -7.76
CA LYS A 232 -33.01 23.71 -9.12
C LYS A 232 -31.96 24.71 -9.57
N GLU A 233 -31.63 25.69 -8.72
CA GLU A 233 -30.55 26.65 -9.01
C GLU A 233 -29.21 25.97 -9.21
N ALA A 234 -28.90 24.93 -8.41
CA ALA A 234 -27.67 24.14 -8.58
C ALA A 234 -27.65 23.37 -9.91
N HIS A 235 -28.77 22.81 -10.33
CA HIS A 235 -28.90 22.16 -11.65
C HIS A 235 -28.77 23.19 -12.81
N GLU A 236 -29.36 24.36 -12.70
CA GLU A 236 -29.18 25.43 -13.67
C GLU A 236 -27.73 25.88 -13.79
N MET A 237 -27.04 25.97 -12.66
CA MET A 237 -25.59 26.26 -12.62
C MET A 237 -24.79 25.18 -13.33
N LEU A 238 -25.10 23.88 -13.14
CA LEU A 238 -24.43 22.78 -13.84
C LEU A 238 -24.66 22.88 -15.36
N VAL A 239 -25.87 23.17 -15.80
CA VAL A 239 -26.18 23.38 -17.23
C VAL A 239 -25.35 24.53 -17.80
N LYS A 240 -25.28 25.67 -17.10
CA LYS A 240 -24.43 26.81 -17.51
C LYS A 240 -22.97 26.42 -17.58
N TRP A 241 -22.49 25.64 -16.62
CA TRP A 241 -21.10 25.11 -16.62
C TRP A 241 -20.83 24.27 -17.89
N GLU A 242 -21.76 23.38 -18.25
CA GLU A 242 -21.65 22.53 -19.45
C GLU A 242 -21.74 23.35 -20.76
N GLN A 243 -22.47 24.46 -20.75
CA GLN A 243 -22.55 25.42 -21.86
C GLN A 243 -21.38 26.40 -21.94
N ASN A 244 -20.36 26.23 -21.08
CA ASN A 244 -19.18 27.11 -20.97
C ASN A 244 -19.54 28.58 -20.64
N ASP A 245 -20.54 28.80 -19.80
CA ASP A 245 -20.85 30.14 -19.30
C ASP A 245 -19.62 30.73 -18.61
N PRO A 246 -19.13 31.91 -19.03
CA PRO A 246 -17.85 32.44 -18.58
C PRO A 246 -17.82 32.78 -17.08
N GLU A 247 -18.94 33.25 -16.51
CA GLU A 247 -19.01 33.60 -15.09
C GLU A 247 -19.01 32.34 -14.20
N VAL A 248 -19.79 31.33 -14.58
CA VAL A 248 -19.84 30.05 -13.87
C VAL A 248 -18.49 29.32 -13.96
N ARG A 249 -17.87 29.34 -15.14
CA ARG A 249 -16.56 28.72 -15.33
C ARG A 249 -15.45 29.41 -14.53
N ALA A 250 -15.46 30.74 -14.47
CA ALA A 250 -14.48 31.50 -13.69
C ALA A 250 -14.64 31.23 -12.17
N LEU A 251 -15.87 31.15 -11.68
CA LEU A 251 -16.16 30.80 -10.29
C LEU A 251 -15.70 29.36 -9.98
N TRP A 252 -16.05 28.42 -10.84
CA TRP A 252 -15.66 27.02 -10.73
C TRP A 252 -14.13 26.86 -10.69
N GLU A 253 -13.40 27.50 -11.59
CA GLU A 253 -11.94 27.46 -11.62
C GLU A 253 -11.34 28.04 -10.34
N LYS A 254 -11.81 29.20 -9.89
CA LYS A 254 -11.37 29.86 -8.66
C LYS A 254 -11.52 28.96 -7.45
N MET A 255 -12.71 28.40 -7.25
CA MET A 255 -13.03 27.59 -6.07
C MET A 255 -12.31 26.21 -6.10
N ASN A 256 -12.23 25.56 -7.28
CA ASN A 256 -11.49 24.32 -7.38
C ASN A 256 -9.99 24.51 -7.17
N ASN A 257 -9.39 25.61 -7.61
CA ASN A 257 -7.99 25.91 -7.33
C ASN A 257 -7.71 26.01 -5.81
N TRP A 258 -8.63 26.54 -5.03
CA TRP A 258 -8.53 26.53 -3.57
C TRP A 258 -8.52 25.09 -3.01
N VAL A 259 -9.38 24.23 -3.54
CA VAL A 259 -9.46 22.84 -3.11
C VAL A 259 -8.21 22.06 -3.53
N TYR A 260 -7.72 22.25 -4.74
CA TYR A 260 -6.49 21.58 -5.22
C TYR A 260 -5.30 21.93 -4.32
N ALA A 261 -5.11 23.21 -4.00
CA ALA A 261 -4.09 23.64 -3.07
C ALA A 261 -4.24 22.99 -1.69
N GLY A 262 -5.46 22.88 -1.19
CA GLY A 262 -5.75 22.19 0.07
C GLY A 262 -5.44 20.70 0.02
N PHE A 263 -5.78 20.00 -1.05
CA PHE A 263 -5.43 18.60 -1.23
C PHE A 263 -3.93 18.38 -1.29
N ASP A 264 -3.18 19.24 -1.98
CA ASP A 264 -1.73 19.15 -2.08
C ASP A 264 -1.06 19.24 -0.70
N GLU A 265 -1.56 20.11 0.18
CA GLU A 265 -1.09 20.19 1.57
C GLU A 265 -1.34 18.89 2.33
N THR A 266 -2.54 18.31 2.21
CA THR A 266 -2.88 17.04 2.86
C THR A 266 -2.03 15.90 2.33
N TYR A 267 -1.84 15.79 1.01
CA TYR A 267 -0.98 14.76 0.41
C TYR A 267 0.47 14.88 0.88
N LYS A 268 0.98 16.11 0.94
CA LYS A 268 2.34 16.38 1.43
C LYS A 268 2.51 15.95 2.89
N LYS A 269 1.55 16.28 3.78
CA LYS A 269 1.55 15.83 5.17
C LYS A 269 1.49 14.31 5.28
N MET A 270 0.69 13.66 4.44
CA MET A 270 0.55 12.20 4.39
C MET A 270 1.77 11.51 3.80
N GLY A 271 2.61 12.23 3.05
CA GLY A 271 3.79 11.69 2.36
C GLY A 271 3.41 10.88 1.13
N VAL A 272 2.36 11.25 0.40
CA VAL A 272 1.94 10.65 -0.86
C VAL A 272 2.00 11.66 -2.00
N SER A 273 2.21 11.20 -3.22
CA SER A 273 2.28 12.04 -4.40
C SER A 273 1.80 11.29 -5.64
N PHE A 274 1.61 12.03 -6.74
CA PHE A 274 1.16 11.50 -8.02
C PHE A 274 2.09 11.96 -9.14
N ASP A 275 2.33 11.09 -10.10
CA ASP A 275 3.12 11.42 -11.30
C ASP A 275 2.23 12.09 -12.35
N LYS A 276 0.93 11.75 -12.38
CA LYS A 276 -0.08 12.35 -13.25
C LYS A 276 -1.42 12.46 -12.56
N ILE A 277 -2.04 13.62 -12.63
CA ILE A 277 -3.40 13.85 -12.14
C ILE A 277 -4.32 14.05 -13.35
N TYR A 278 -5.44 13.33 -13.35
CA TYR A 278 -6.53 13.51 -14.29
C TYR A 278 -7.69 14.23 -13.61
N TYR A 279 -8.44 15.01 -14.38
CA TYR A 279 -9.58 15.77 -13.90
C TYR A 279 -10.83 15.34 -14.66
N GLU A 280 -11.91 15.03 -13.94
CA GLU A 280 -13.17 14.60 -14.54
C GLU A 280 -13.70 15.63 -15.54
N SER A 281 -13.52 16.91 -15.25
CA SER A 281 -13.87 18.03 -16.15
C SER A 281 -13.20 17.94 -17.53
N GLN A 282 -12.10 17.20 -17.67
CA GLN A 282 -11.39 17.01 -18.94
C GLN A 282 -11.67 15.65 -19.58
N THR A 283 -11.96 14.61 -18.76
CA THR A 283 -12.08 13.22 -19.24
C THR A 283 -13.50 12.85 -19.71
N TYR A 284 -14.54 13.50 -19.18
CA TYR A 284 -15.94 13.09 -19.40
C TYR A 284 -16.40 13.11 -20.87
N LEU A 285 -15.88 14.03 -21.68
CA LEU A 285 -16.22 14.13 -23.11
C LEU A 285 -15.61 12.99 -23.94
N LYS A 286 -14.45 12.48 -23.54
CA LYS A 286 -13.78 11.37 -24.22
C LYS A 286 -14.57 10.06 -24.11
N GLY A 287 -15.17 9.82 -22.97
CA GLY A 287 -16.01 8.64 -22.75
C GLY A 287 -17.21 8.58 -23.68
N LYS A 288 -17.88 9.70 -23.88
CA LYS A 288 -19.03 9.80 -24.80
C LYS A 288 -18.64 9.44 -26.22
N ALA A 289 -17.54 10.00 -26.72
CA ALA A 289 -17.02 9.68 -28.06
C ALA A 289 -16.71 8.19 -28.21
N LYS A 290 -16.14 7.57 -27.17
CA LYS A 290 -15.82 6.15 -27.18
C LYS A 290 -17.05 5.23 -27.15
N VAL A 291 -18.09 5.62 -26.42
CA VAL A 291 -19.38 4.93 -26.43
C VAL A 291 -20.05 5.01 -27.79
N GLU A 292 -20.03 6.17 -28.46
CA GLU A 292 -20.57 6.32 -29.83
C GLU A 292 -19.78 5.50 -30.84
N GLU A 293 -18.46 5.37 -30.69
CA GLU A 293 -17.62 4.46 -31.49
C GLU A 293 -18.05 3.00 -31.29
N GLY A 294 -18.26 2.59 -30.05
CA GLY A 294 -18.75 1.24 -29.70
C GLY A 294 -20.15 0.95 -30.28
N LEU A 295 -21.03 1.96 -30.25
CA LEU A 295 -22.36 1.87 -30.88
C LEU A 295 -22.26 1.68 -32.40
N ALA A 296 -21.39 2.44 -33.07
CA ALA A 296 -21.15 2.31 -34.50
C ALA A 296 -20.56 0.94 -34.89
N LYS A 297 -19.82 0.29 -33.99
CA LYS A 297 -19.29 -1.05 -34.15
C LYS A 297 -20.27 -2.18 -33.79
N GLY A 298 -21.48 -1.86 -33.33
CA GLY A 298 -22.48 -2.82 -32.89
C GLY A 298 -22.18 -3.50 -31.55
N LEU A 299 -21.32 -2.91 -30.73
CA LEU A 299 -20.98 -3.39 -29.39
C LEU A 299 -22.01 -2.98 -28.34
N PHE A 300 -22.74 -1.90 -28.59
CA PHE A 300 -23.76 -1.32 -27.74
C PHE A 300 -25.05 -1.11 -28.52
N GLU A 301 -26.15 -0.90 -27.81
CA GLU A 301 -27.49 -0.75 -28.38
C GLU A 301 -28.10 0.59 -28.00
N ARG A 302 -28.77 1.24 -28.98
CA ARG A 302 -29.59 2.44 -28.75
C ARG A 302 -31.03 2.03 -28.59
N HIS A 303 -31.64 2.41 -27.46
CA HIS A 303 -33.06 2.16 -27.18
C HIS A 303 -33.96 3.24 -27.80
N ASP A 304 -35.29 2.98 -27.83
CA ASP A 304 -36.29 3.87 -28.42
C ASP A 304 -36.35 5.26 -27.76
N ASP A 305 -35.98 5.36 -26.49
CA ASP A 305 -35.86 6.60 -25.74
C ASP A 305 -34.54 7.36 -26.00
N ASN A 306 -33.76 6.91 -26.98
CA ASN A 306 -32.44 7.43 -27.37
C ASN A 306 -31.30 7.16 -26.37
N SER A 307 -31.54 6.43 -25.27
CA SER A 307 -30.47 5.99 -24.36
C SER A 307 -29.59 4.91 -25.00
N VAL A 308 -28.32 4.80 -24.55
CA VAL A 308 -27.36 3.78 -25.04
C VAL A 308 -27.01 2.82 -23.92
N TRP A 309 -27.11 1.54 -24.21
CA TRP A 309 -26.93 0.45 -23.28
C TRP A 309 -25.91 -0.59 -23.79
N ALA A 310 -25.21 -1.21 -22.85
CA ALA A 310 -24.43 -2.42 -23.06
C ALA A 310 -25.20 -3.62 -22.52
N ASP A 311 -25.43 -4.61 -23.37
CA ASP A 311 -25.97 -5.91 -22.94
C ASP A 311 -24.83 -6.80 -22.43
N LEU A 312 -24.88 -7.15 -21.13
CA LEU A 312 -23.92 -7.99 -20.43
C LEU A 312 -24.56 -9.30 -19.93
N THR A 313 -25.73 -9.64 -20.45
CA THR A 313 -26.46 -10.85 -20.02
C THR A 313 -25.74 -12.15 -20.33
N ASN A 314 -24.94 -12.18 -21.39
CA ASN A 314 -24.09 -13.32 -21.74
C ASN A 314 -22.97 -13.56 -20.72
N GLU A 315 -22.54 -12.53 -20.00
CA GLU A 315 -21.56 -12.60 -18.91
C GLU A 315 -22.23 -12.81 -17.53
N GLY A 316 -23.55 -13.00 -17.53
CA GLY A 316 -24.32 -13.19 -16.30
C GLY A 316 -24.56 -11.91 -15.50
N LEU A 317 -24.45 -10.76 -16.15
CA LEU A 317 -24.69 -9.44 -15.59
C LEU A 317 -25.92 -8.76 -16.21
N ASP A 318 -26.39 -7.69 -15.59
CA ASP A 318 -27.50 -6.89 -16.12
C ASP A 318 -27.06 -5.99 -17.29
N GLN A 319 -28.05 -5.49 -18.05
CA GLN A 319 -27.80 -4.42 -19.01
C GLN A 319 -27.28 -3.17 -18.29
N LYS A 320 -26.31 -2.48 -18.90
CA LYS A 320 -25.69 -1.30 -18.31
C LYS A 320 -25.93 -0.05 -19.15
N LEU A 321 -26.53 0.96 -18.54
CA LEU A 321 -26.69 2.29 -19.14
C LEU A 321 -25.33 2.94 -19.34
N LEU A 322 -25.08 3.46 -20.55
CA LEU A 322 -23.86 4.19 -20.92
C LEU A 322 -24.13 5.66 -21.23
N LEU A 323 -25.22 5.96 -21.94
CA LEU A 323 -25.68 7.31 -22.17
C LEU A 323 -27.17 7.42 -21.84
N ARG A 324 -27.55 8.49 -21.16
CA ARG A 324 -28.97 8.76 -20.91
C ARG A 324 -29.70 9.18 -22.19
N SER A 325 -31.03 9.22 -22.15
CA SER A 325 -31.90 9.65 -23.28
C SER A 325 -31.59 11.05 -23.81
N ASP A 326 -31.11 11.95 -22.95
CA ASP A 326 -30.66 13.30 -23.31
C ASP A 326 -29.21 13.33 -23.84
N GLY A 327 -28.54 12.16 -23.95
CA GLY A 327 -27.17 12.00 -24.42
C GLY A 327 -26.11 12.34 -23.38
N THR A 328 -26.48 12.56 -22.10
CA THR A 328 -25.51 12.79 -21.04
C THR A 328 -24.84 11.49 -20.56
N SER A 329 -23.58 11.61 -20.14
CA SER A 329 -22.75 10.51 -19.66
C SER A 329 -23.13 10.09 -18.23
N VAL A 330 -22.90 8.80 -17.94
CA VAL A 330 -22.92 8.24 -16.59
C VAL A 330 -21.49 7.97 -16.11
N TYR A 331 -21.29 7.59 -14.85
CA TYR A 331 -19.96 7.31 -14.29
C TYR A 331 -19.15 6.28 -15.11
N MET A 332 -19.79 5.22 -15.57
CA MET A 332 -19.16 4.21 -16.41
C MET A 332 -18.54 4.80 -17.68
N THR A 333 -19.26 5.72 -18.32
CA THR A 333 -18.80 6.42 -19.52
C THR A 333 -17.59 7.30 -19.24
N GLN A 334 -17.58 7.95 -18.09
CA GLN A 334 -16.46 8.79 -17.65
C GLN A 334 -15.20 7.97 -17.41
N ASP A 335 -15.34 6.78 -16.79
CA ASP A 335 -14.23 5.87 -16.56
C ASP A 335 -13.64 5.31 -17.85
N ILE A 336 -14.48 5.01 -18.84
CA ILE A 336 -14.02 4.63 -20.19
C ILE A 336 -13.20 5.77 -20.82
N GLY A 337 -13.66 7.01 -20.71
CA GLY A 337 -12.93 8.17 -21.23
C GLY A 337 -11.59 8.41 -20.54
N THR A 338 -11.55 8.24 -19.22
CA THR A 338 -10.32 8.35 -18.44
C THR A 338 -9.33 7.24 -18.82
N ALA A 339 -9.82 6.01 -19.00
CA ALA A 339 -9.01 4.89 -19.45
C ALA A 339 -8.37 5.16 -20.82
N GLU A 340 -9.13 5.70 -21.78
CA GLU A 340 -8.59 6.06 -23.10
C GLU A 340 -7.47 7.09 -23.02
N MET A 341 -7.66 8.14 -22.22
CA MET A 341 -6.62 9.17 -22.03
C MET A 341 -5.35 8.59 -21.42
N ARG A 342 -5.47 7.71 -20.44
CA ARG A 342 -4.32 7.04 -19.81
C ARG A 342 -3.52 6.22 -20.80
N PHE A 343 -4.19 5.52 -21.70
CA PHE A 343 -3.56 4.75 -22.77
C PHE A 343 -2.81 5.61 -23.78
N GLN A 344 -3.36 6.78 -24.08
CA GLN A 344 -2.70 7.74 -24.98
C GLN A 344 -1.45 8.35 -24.33
N ASP A 345 -1.49 8.56 -23.01
CA ASP A 345 -0.39 9.21 -22.28
C ASP A 345 0.75 8.23 -21.94
N PHE A 346 0.46 6.94 -21.71
CA PHE A 346 1.43 5.96 -21.23
C PHE A 346 1.27 4.59 -21.88
N PRO A 347 2.38 3.87 -22.19
CA PRO A 347 2.34 2.48 -22.66
C PRO A 347 2.11 1.52 -21.48
N ILE A 348 0.87 1.48 -20.99
CA ILE A 348 0.49 0.73 -19.79
C ILE A 348 0.44 -0.77 -20.10
N ASP A 349 1.18 -1.58 -19.33
CA ASP A 349 1.07 -3.03 -19.35
C ASP A 349 0.03 -3.55 -18.36
N LYS A 350 -0.11 -2.87 -17.21
CA LYS A 350 -1.08 -3.23 -16.18
C LYS A 350 -1.67 -2.00 -15.49
N MET A 351 -3.00 -2.02 -15.34
CA MET A 351 -3.73 -0.97 -14.64
C MET A 351 -4.31 -1.50 -13.31
N ILE A 352 -4.00 -0.83 -12.21
CA ILE A 352 -4.51 -1.16 -10.87
C ILE A 352 -5.33 0.02 -10.34
N TYR A 353 -6.59 -0.25 -9.98
CA TYR A 353 -7.49 0.69 -9.34
C TYR A 353 -7.61 0.37 -7.86
N VAL A 354 -7.17 1.28 -6.99
CA VAL A 354 -7.28 1.14 -5.53
C VAL A 354 -8.59 1.79 -5.09
N VAL A 355 -9.63 0.98 -4.97
CA VAL A 355 -11.00 1.45 -4.69
C VAL A 355 -11.70 0.50 -3.70
N GLY A 356 -12.59 1.04 -2.88
CA GLY A 356 -13.34 0.28 -1.89
C GLY A 356 -14.19 -0.86 -2.51
N ASN A 357 -14.43 -1.89 -1.72
CA ASN A 357 -15.15 -3.11 -2.13
C ASN A 357 -16.61 -2.87 -2.55
N GLU A 358 -17.18 -1.73 -2.21
CA GLU A 358 -18.52 -1.29 -2.69
C GLU A 358 -18.59 -1.16 -4.20
N GLN A 359 -17.44 -0.98 -4.89
CA GLN A 359 -17.34 -0.79 -6.34
C GLN A 359 -16.97 -2.07 -7.11
N ASN A 360 -16.98 -3.25 -6.47
CA ASN A 360 -16.61 -4.50 -7.13
C ASN A 360 -17.39 -4.75 -8.43
N TYR A 361 -18.70 -4.57 -8.39
CA TYR A 361 -19.57 -4.74 -9.56
C TYR A 361 -19.23 -3.73 -10.66
N HIS A 362 -18.97 -2.48 -10.30
CA HIS A 362 -18.62 -1.43 -11.26
C HIS A 362 -17.34 -1.76 -12.04
N PHE A 363 -16.28 -2.23 -11.34
CA PHE A 363 -15.02 -2.59 -12.00
C PHE A 363 -15.10 -3.88 -12.80
N GLN A 364 -15.94 -4.82 -12.41
CA GLN A 364 -16.23 -6.00 -13.23
C GLN A 364 -16.86 -5.60 -14.57
N VAL A 365 -17.84 -4.71 -14.55
CA VAL A 365 -18.48 -4.17 -15.77
C VAL A 365 -17.46 -3.37 -16.59
N LEU A 366 -16.68 -2.49 -15.95
CA LEU A 366 -15.67 -1.67 -16.64
C LEU A 366 -14.66 -2.54 -17.40
N SER A 367 -14.15 -3.58 -16.76
CA SER A 367 -13.21 -4.53 -17.38
C SER A 367 -13.77 -5.14 -18.67
N ILE A 368 -15.02 -5.63 -18.64
CA ILE A 368 -15.69 -6.21 -19.80
C ILE A 368 -15.87 -5.16 -20.92
N LEU A 369 -16.30 -3.95 -20.58
CA LEU A 369 -16.53 -2.90 -21.56
C LEU A 369 -15.24 -2.43 -22.23
N LEU A 370 -14.16 -2.30 -21.46
CA LEU A 370 -12.84 -1.94 -22.00
C LEU A 370 -12.33 -3.02 -22.95
N ASP A 371 -12.47 -4.29 -22.58
CA ASP A 371 -12.11 -5.41 -23.46
C ASP A 371 -12.91 -5.41 -24.76
N ARG A 372 -14.24 -5.26 -24.70
CA ARG A 372 -15.11 -5.14 -25.89
C ARG A 372 -14.73 -3.97 -26.79
N LEU A 373 -14.29 -2.85 -26.19
CA LEU A 373 -13.84 -1.66 -26.93
C LEU A 373 -12.42 -1.83 -27.52
N GLY A 374 -11.76 -2.96 -27.26
CA GLY A 374 -10.46 -3.33 -27.82
C GLY A 374 -9.25 -2.79 -27.04
N PHE A 375 -9.44 -2.44 -25.78
CA PHE A 375 -8.34 -2.15 -24.86
C PHE A 375 -7.73 -3.47 -24.38
N LYS A 376 -6.51 -3.78 -24.79
CA LYS A 376 -5.82 -5.05 -24.51
C LYS A 376 -5.68 -5.40 -23.02
N TRP A 377 -5.71 -4.40 -22.14
CA TRP A 377 -5.59 -4.59 -20.71
C TRP A 377 -6.95 -4.60 -19.97
N GLY A 378 -8.07 -4.58 -20.68
CA GLY A 378 -9.39 -4.70 -20.07
C GLY A 378 -9.50 -5.96 -19.21
N GLU A 379 -9.10 -7.11 -19.74
CA GLU A 379 -9.03 -8.38 -19.00
C GLU A 379 -8.01 -8.36 -17.85
N GLU A 380 -6.92 -7.62 -17.97
CA GLU A 380 -5.85 -7.51 -16.98
C GLU A 380 -6.06 -6.37 -15.97
N LEU A 381 -7.17 -5.63 -16.10
CA LEU A 381 -7.57 -4.61 -15.12
C LEU A 381 -7.67 -5.25 -13.73
N THR A 382 -6.92 -4.70 -12.81
CA THR A 382 -6.94 -5.15 -11.42
C THR A 382 -7.70 -4.13 -10.57
N HIS A 383 -8.83 -4.54 -10.01
CA HIS A 383 -9.45 -3.82 -8.92
C HIS A 383 -8.83 -4.29 -7.60
N PHE A 384 -7.92 -3.48 -7.05
CA PHE A 384 -7.43 -3.67 -5.70
C PHE A 384 -8.52 -3.23 -4.72
N SER A 385 -9.40 -4.19 -4.42
CA SER A 385 -10.58 -4.00 -3.58
C SER A 385 -10.19 -4.04 -2.11
N TYR A 386 -10.56 -3.01 -1.34
CA TYR A 386 -10.26 -2.96 0.09
C TYR A 386 -11.52 -2.72 0.93
N GLY A 387 -11.48 -3.18 2.18
CA GLY A 387 -12.57 -3.01 3.14
C GLY A 387 -12.61 -1.61 3.77
N MET A 388 -13.68 -1.31 4.47
CA MET A 388 -13.92 -0.01 5.12
C MET A 388 -13.04 0.15 6.37
N VAL A 389 -12.73 1.40 6.70
CA VAL A 389 -12.12 1.79 7.96
C VAL A 389 -13.14 2.56 8.79
N GLU A 390 -13.25 2.19 10.06
CA GLU A 390 -14.19 2.78 11.01
C GLU A 390 -13.44 3.20 12.28
N LEU A 391 -14.02 4.11 13.04
CA LEU A 391 -13.56 4.43 14.40
C LEU A 391 -14.29 3.58 15.42
N PRO A 392 -13.75 3.39 16.65
CA PRO A 392 -14.41 2.65 17.72
C PRO A 392 -15.82 3.16 18.07
N ASN A 393 -16.10 4.44 17.81
CA ASN A 393 -17.37 5.10 18.09
C ASN A 393 -18.40 5.04 16.95
N GLY A 394 -18.15 4.27 15.89
CA GLY A 394 -19.09 4.02 14.79
C GLY A 394 -18.63 4.49 13.41
N LYS A 395 -19.46 4.22 12.39
CA LYS A 395 -19.17 4.55 10.99
C LYS A 395 -19.09 6.06 10.77
N MET A 396 -18.12 6.47 9.97
CA MET A 396 -18.03 7.84 9.50
C MET A 396 -19.18 8.15 8.54
N LYS A 397 -20.11 9.02 8.94
CA LYS A 397 -21.18 9.51 8.09
C LYS A 397 -20.82 10.87 7.53
N SER A 398 -20.65 10.97 6.23
CA SER A 398 -20.26 12.20 5.52
C SER A 398 -21.34 13.31 5.52
N ARG A 399 -22.55 13.04 6.01
CA ARG A 399 -23.71 13.97 5.92
C ARG A 399 -24.05 14.70 7.21
N GLU A 400 -23.40 14.41 8.33
CA GLU A 400 -23.74 14.93 9.66
C GLU A 400 -22.60 15.66 10.37
N GLY A 401 -21.49 16.00 9.68
CA GLY A 401 -20.35 16.68 10.30
C GLY A 401 -19.52 15.81 11.28
N THR A 402 -19.71 14.50 11.25
CA THR A 402 -19.02 13.53 12.12
C THR A 402 -17.93 12.73 11.39
N VAL A 403 -17.51 13.19 10.23
CA VAL A 403 -16.42 12.57 9.47
C VAL A 403 -15.10 13.01 10.08
N VAL A 404 -14.22 12.05 10.37
CA VAL A 404 -12.85 12.37 10.80
C VAL A 404 -12.08 12.91 9.61
N ASP A 405 -11.81 14.19 9.65
CA ASP A 405 -10.96 14.90 8.71
C ASP A 405 -9.54 14.31 8.71
N ALA A 406 -8.93 14.20 7.53
CA ALA A 406 -7.60 13.61 7.40
C ALA A 406 -6.52 14.47 8.08
N ASP A 407 -6.62 15.80 7.96
CA ASP A 407 -5.66 16.71 8.58
C ASP A 407 -5.76 16.67 10.11
N ASP A 408 -6.99 16.71 10.64
CA ASP A 408 -7.24 16.62 12.08
C ASP A 408 -6.74 15.29 12.66
N LEU A 409 -6.94 14.19 11.93
CA LEU A 409 -6.45 12.88 12.34
C LEU A 409 -4.92 12.84 12.39
N MET A 410 -4.25 13.34 11.35
CA MET A 410 -2.79 13.36 11.33
C MET A 410 -2.22 14.25 12.44
N GLU A 411 -2.83 15.40 12.69
CA GLU A 411 -2.44 16.29 13.77
C GLU A 411 -2.63 15.65 15.15
N LEU A 412 -3.76 14.99 15.37
CA LEU A 412 -4.03 14.22 16.60
C LEU A 412 -2.93 13.17 16.82
N MET A 413 -2.57 12.40 15.81
CA MET A 413 -1.55 11.37 15.91
C MET A 413 -0.17 11.95 16.25
N VAL A 414 0.19 13.10 15.70
CA VAL A 414 1.45 13.78 16.00
C VAL A 414 1.46 14.31 17.44
N GLU A 415 0.37 14.92 17.90
CA GLU A 415 0.27 15.42 19.28
C GLU A 415 0.26 14.29 20.31
N ASP A 416 -0.41 13.20 20.05
CA ASP A 416 -0.39 12.02 20.92
C ASP A 416 1.00 11.36 20.96
N ALA A 417 1.71 11.30 19.83
CA ALA A 417 3.09 10.85 19.78
C ALA A 417 4.02 11.76 20.59
N TYR A 418 3.82 13.08 20.50
CA TYR A 418 4.59 14.05 21.27
C TYR A 418 4.39 13.84 22.77
N LYS A 419 3.14 13.78 23.23
CA LYS A 419 2.80 13.58 24.64
C LYS A 419 3.36 12.26 25.18
N THR A 420 3.11 11.16 24.48
CA THR A 420 3.58 9.82 24.89
C THR A 420 5.10 9.77 24.97
N SER A 421 5.81 10.38 24.00
CA SER A 421 7.28 10.42 24.01
C SER A 421 7.83 11.27 25.14
N MET A 422 7.16 12.38 25.50
CA MET A 422 7.52 13.19 26.67
C MET A 422 7.34 12.42 27.97
N GLU A 423 6.21 11.73 28.15
CA GLU A 423 5.92 10.92 29.34
C GLU A 423 6.92 9.77 29.54
N LEU A 424 7.40 9.18 28.44
CA LEU A 424 8.39 8.11 28.45
C LEU A 424 9.85 8.61 28.57
N GLY A 425 10.08 9.92 28.68
CA GLY A 425 11.42 10.49 28.75
C GLY A 425 12.25 10.31 27.48
N LYS A 426 11.60 10.18 26.32
CA LYS A 426 12.27 9.93 25.03
C LYS A 426 12.91 11.16 24.43
N PHE A 427 12.58 12.34 24.93
CA PHE A 427 12.99 13.64 24.40
C PHE A 427 14.08 14.34 25.21
N ASP A 428 14.71 13.61 26.12
CA ASP A 428 15.82 14.16 26.91
C ASP A 428 16.96 14.61 25.97
N ASP A 429 17.54 15.76 26.27
CA ASP A 429 18.64 16.39 25.50
C ASP A 429 18.28 16.78 24.04
N MET A 430 17.02 16.98 23.71
CA MET A 430 16.56 17.41 22.38
C MET A 430 15.98 18.83 22.40
N THR A 431 16.17 19.55 21.31
CA THR A 431 15.49 20.83 21.06
C THR A 431 14.01 20.62 20.78
N GLU A 432 13.19 21.67 20.92
CA GLU A 432 11.76 21.60 20.63
C GLU A 432 11.49 21.24 19.14
N GLU A 433 12.31 21.74 18.23
CA GLU A 433 12.20 21.41 16.80
C GLU A 433 12.47 19.92 16.54
N GLU A 434 13.52 19.37 17.13
CA GLU A 434 13.83 17.93 17.05
C GLU A 434 12.71 17.07 17.64
N ARG A 435 12.14 17.48 18.79
CA ARG A 435 11.01 16.79 19.43
C ARG A 435 9.79 16.77 18.52
N ARG A 436 9.45 17.89 17.90
CA ARG A 436 8.32 18.00 16.97
C ARG A 436 8.51 17.16 15.73
N GLU A 437 9.72 17.14 15.15
CA GLU A 437 10.01 16.31 13.99
C GLU A 437 9.96 14.81 14.32
N ILE A 438 10.51 14.38 15.45
CA ILE A 438 10.40 12.98 15.89
C ILE A 438 8.94 12.62 16.16
N ALA A 439 8.17 13.49 16.81
CA ALA A 439 6.75 13.27 17.04
C ALA A 439 5.98 13.12 15.73
N ARG A 440 6.31 13.90 14.70
CA ARG A 440 5.75 13.76 13.35
C ARG A 440 6.06 12.39 12.76
N ILE A 441 7.31 11.97 12.78
CA ILE A 441 7.76 10.67 12.25
C ILE A 441 7.06 9.52 13.00
N VAL A 442 6.98 9.58 14.32
CA VAL A 442 6.38 8.54 15.16
C VAL A 442 4.87 8.52 15.01
N GLY A 443 4.19 9.66 15.05
CA GLY A 443 2.74 9.76 14.91
C GLY A 443 2.26 9.28 13.54
N MET A 444 2.94 9.73 12.48
CA MET A 444 2.64 9.26 11.12
C MET A 444 3.00 7.78 10.94
N GLY A 445 4.09 7.31 11.55
CA GLY A 445 4.46 5.90 11.56
C GLY A 445 3.42 5.02 12.25
N ALA A 446 2.88 5.48 13.38
CA ALA A 446 1.81 4.80 14.11
C ALA A 446 0.54 4.67 13.25
N LEU A 447 0.08 5.77 12.64
CA LEU A 447 -1.08 5.81 11.76
C LEU A 447 -0.92 4.86 10.57
N LYS A 448 0.16 5.02 9.83
CA LYS A 448 0.42 4.27 8.59
C LYS A 448 0.57 2.78 8.86
N TYR A 449 1.36 2.41 9.84
CA TYR A 449 1.59 1.01 10.19
C TYR A 449 0.30 0.32 10.66
N PHE A 450 -0.48 0.97 11.52
CA PHE A 450 -1.72 0.39 12.04
C PHE A 450 -2.73 0.10 10.93
N ILE A 451 -2.83 0.99 9.94
CA ILE A 451 -3.69 0.79 8.76
C ILE A 451 -3.15 -0.31 7.85
N LEU A 452 -1.83 -0.31 7.57
CA LEU A 452 -1.23 -1.18 6.56
C LEU A 452 -0.91 -2.60 7.06
N LYS A 453 -0.81 -2.83 8.38
CA LYS A 453 -0.60 -4.19 8.93
C LYS A 453 -1.81 -5.11 8.79
N VAL A 454 -2.98 -4.56 8.56
CA VAL A 454 -4.22 -5.31 8.37
C VAL A 454 -4.38 -5.70 6.90
N ASP A 455 -4.82 -6.93 6.63
CA ASP A 455 -5.16 -7.36 5.26
C ASP A 455 -6.15 -6.35 4.66
N ALA A 456 -5.80 -5.79 3.50
CA ALA A 456 -6.56 -4.73 2.87
C ALA A 456 -8.03 -5.11 2.61
N ARG A 457 -8.31 -6.38 2.31
CA ARG A 457 -9.66 -6.89 2.02
C ARG A 457 -10.59 -6.86 3.23
N LYS A 458 -10.03 -6.77 4.45
CA LYS A 458 -10.81 -6.75 5.70
C LYS A 458 -11.24 -5.33 6.06
N ASN A 459 -12.45 -5.22 6.62
CA ASN A 459 -12.83 -4.02 7.36
C ASN A 459 -11.95 -3.90 8.60
N MET A 460 -11.70 -2.68 9.04
CA MET A 460 -10.88 -2.46 10.22
C MET A 460 -11.43 -1.32 11.10
N LEU A 461 -11.16 -1.42 12.39
CA LEU A 461 -11.29 -0.31 13.33
C LEU A 461 -9.93 0.35 13.51
N PHE A 462 -9.86 1.65 13.31
CA PHE A 462 -8.68 2.43 13.63
C PHE A 462 -8.79 2.97 15.05
N ASN A 463 -7.89 2.53 15.93
CA ASN A 463 -7.78 3.00 17.30
C ASN A 463 -6.48 3.80 17.48
N PRO A 464 -6.56 5.14 17.63
CA PRO A 464 -5.39 6.00 17.82
C PRO A 464 -4.52 5.57 19.01
N GLU A 465 -5.11 5.29 20.16
CA GLU A 465 -4.37 4.95 21.38
C GLU A 465 -3.58 3.63 21.23
N GLU A 466 -4.19 2.60 20.63
CA GLU A 466 -3.49 1.34 20.37
C GLU A 466 -2.39 1.47 19.33
N SER A 467 -2.54 2.37 18.37
CA SER A 467 -1.59 2.54 17.27
C SER A 467 -0.26 3.11 17.72
N ILE A 468 -0.23 3.85 18.83
CA ILE A 468 0.93 4.57 19.33
C ILE A 468 1.70 3.79 20.41
N ASP A 469 1.29 2.58 20.77
CA ASP A 469 1.95 1.74 21.76
C ASP A 469 3.37 1.35 21.32
N PHE A 470 4.35 1.55 22.21
CA PHE A 470 5.76 1.22 21.99
C PHE A 470 6.11 -0.26 22.25
N ASN A 471 5.19 -1.05 22.77
CA ASN A 471 5.42 -2.45 23.15
C ASN A 471 4.63 -3.47 22.32
N GLY A 472 3.70 -3.00 21.48
CA GLY A 472 2.83 -3.85 20.67
C GLY A 472 3.32 -4.05 19.24
N ASN A 473 2.46 -4.66 18.41
CA ASN A 473 2.68 -4.75 16.96
C ASN A 473 2.28 -3.40 16.31
N THR A 474 3.18 -2.43 16.41
CA THR A 474 2.96 -1.03 16.05
C THR A 474 4.15 -0.43 15.30
N GLY A 475 3.92 0.67 14.59
CA GLY A 475 4.98 1.45 13.96
C GLY A 475 6.02 1.95 14.97
N PRO A 476 5.61 2.57 16.10
CA PRO A 476 6.53 3.04 17.14
C PRO A 476 7.44 1.97 17.72
N PHE A 477 6.97 0.73 17.88
CA PHE A 477 7.80 -0.40 18.32
C PHE A 477 8.97 -0.67 17.35
N ILE A 478 8.68 -0.67 16.07
CA ILE A 478 9.69 -0.91 15.02
C ILE A 478 10.64 0.28 14.93
N GLN A 479 10.10 1.50 14.93
CA GLN A 479 10.88 2.74 14.88
C GLN A 479 11.83 2.87 16.08
N TYR A 480 11.36 2.51 17.27
CA TYR A 480 12.18 2.51 18.47
C TYR A 480 13.34 1.50 18.39
N THR A 481 13.09 0.33 17.83
CA THR A 481 14.16 -0.67 17.62
C THR A 481 15.20 -0.15 16.63
N TYR A 482 14.77 0.48 15.53
CA TYR A 482 15.68 1.13 14.59
C TYR A 482 16.54 2.20 15.28
N ALA A 483 15.92 3.13 16.01
CA ALA A 483 16.62 4.20 16.72
C ALA A 483 17.61 3.66 17.77
N ARG A 484 17.25 2.57 18.45
CA ARG A 484 18.14 1.84 19.37
C ARG A 484 19.39 1.33 18.66
N ILE A 485 19.23 0.67 17.52
CA ILE A 485 20.36 0.18 16.71
C ILE A 485 21.24 1.34 16.29
N ARG A 486 20.65 2.45 15.82
CA ARG A 486 21.42 3.65 15.43
C ARG A 486 22.22 4.23 16.61
N SER A 487 21.66 4.19 17.81
CA SER A 487 22.36 4.60 19.03
C SER A 487 23.55 3.68 19.36
N ILE A 488 23.38 2.36 19.20
CA ILE A 488 24.46 1.39 19.38
C ILE A 488 25.61 1.66 18.40
N LEU A 489 25.29 1.88 17.12
CA LEU A 489 26.29 2.15 16.08
C LEU A 489 27.04 3.47 16.33
N ARG A 490 26.35 4.53 16.75
CA ARG A 490 27.01 5.81 17.14
C ARG A 490 27.94 5.66 18.32
N LYS A 491 27.55 4.90 19.34
CA LYS A 491 28.42 4.62 20.50
C LYS A 491 29.66 3.80 20.09
N ALA A 492 29.48 2.80 19.24
CA ALA A 492 30.60 2.01 18.69
C ALA A 492 31.59 2.90 17.91
N GLU A 493 31.08 3.80 17.07
CA GLU A 493 31.90 4.75 16.30
C GLU A 493 32.68 5.70 17.22
N ALA A 494 32.04 6.21 18.30
CA ALA A 494 32.69 7.06 19.30
C ALA A 494 33.81 6.33 20.05
N GLU A 495 33.72 5.02 20.19
CA GLU A 495 34.76 4.14 20.77
C GLU A 495 35.80 3.69 19.73
N GLY A 496 35.71 4.13 18.47
CA GLY A 496 36.59 3.76 17.38
C GLY A 496 36.36 2.36 16.82
N LEU A 497 35.25 1.71 17.18
CA LEU A 497 34.86 0.39 16.68
C LEU A 497 34.21 0.52 15.30
N LYS A 498 34.67 -0.28 14.34
CA LYS A 498 34.09 -0.35 13.00
C LYS A 498 33.45 -1.71 12.78
N PRO A 499 32.15 -1.77 12.39
CA PRO A 499 31.53 -3.03 12.03
C PRO A 499 32.37 -3.80 11.01
N ALA A 500 32.64 -5.08 11.25
CA ALA A 500 33.42 -5.90 10.34
C ALA A 500 32.94 -7.36 10.38
N ILE A 501 32.91 -7.99 9.22
CA ILE A 501 32.63 -9.41 9.10
C ILE A 501 33.91 -10.17 9.50
N THR A 502 33.80 -10.87 10.60
CA THR A 502 34.92 -11.63 11.21
C THR A 502 34.59 -13.11 11.22
N SER A 503 35.61 -13.95 11.30
CA SER A 503 35.46 -15.41 11.41
C SER A 503 35.22 -15.78 12.87
N VAL A 504 33.96 -15.99 13.23
CA VAL A 504 33.52 -16.34 14.59
C VAL A 504 32.54 -17.52 14.55
N ALA A 505 32.50 -18.29 15.61
CA ALA A 505 31.47 -19.30 15.80
C ALA A 505 30.13 -18.60 16.09
N LEU A 506 29.09 -18.90 15.29
CA LEU A 506 27.77 -18.28 15.38
C LEU A 506 26.89 -19.03 16.40
N SER A 507 26.18 -18.28 17.21
CA SER A 507 25.08 -18.79 18.02
C SER A 507 23.83 -19.03 17.18
N GLU A 508 22.92 -19.85 17.68
CA GLU A 508 21.63 -20.11 17.00
C GLU A 508 20.86 -18.82 16.71
N LYS A 509 20.89 -17.83 17.62
CA LYS A 509 20.18 -16.56 17.43
C LYS A 509 20.87 -15.64 16.41
N GLU A 510 22.18 -15.69 16.28
CA GLU A 510 22.91 -14.98 15.23
C GLU A 510 22.57 -15.58 13.87
N VAL A 511 22.52 -16.91 13.76
CA VAL A 511 22.07 -17.61 12.55
C VAL A 511 20.60 -17.29 12.23
N GLU A 512 19.70 -17.35 13.22
CA GLU A 512 18.28 -17.01 13.04
C GLU A 512 18.10 -15.59 12.51
N LEU A 513 18.90 -14.64 12.99
CA LEU A 513 18.86 -13.26 12.55
C LEU A 513 19.31 -13.11 11.08
N VAL A 514 20.38 -13.80 10.67
CA VAL A 514 20.83 -13.81 9.27
C VAL A 514 19.78 -14.46 8.36
N GLN A 515 19.18 -15.58 8.78
CA GLN A 515 18.08 -16.22 8.05
C GLN A 515 16.90 -15.27 7.87
N LYS A 516 16.50 -14.59 8.96
CA LYS A 516 15.37 -13.66 8.91
C LYS A 516 15.62 -12.47 7.99
N MET A 517 16.83 -11.94 7.97
CA MET A 517 17.24 -10.90 7.03
C MET A 517 17.17 -11.39 5.57
N ASN A 518 17.61 -12.62 5.32
CA ASN A 518 17.58 -13.22 3.97
C ASN A 518 16.17 -13.42 3.41
N GLU A 519 15.17 -13.61 4.26
CA GLU A 519 13.75 -13.74 3.85
C GLU A 519 13.17 -12.46 3.23
N PHE A 520 13.83 -11.31 3.38
CA PHE A 520 13.27 -10.02 2.93
C PHE A 520 12.93 -10.01 1.44
N GLY A 521 13.80 -10.52 0.57
CA GLY A 521 13.54 -10.54 -0.87
C GLY A 521 12.32 -11.39 -1.23
N ALA A 522 12.14 -12.55 -0.59
CA ALA A 522 10.96 -13.38 -0.78
C ALA A 522 9.69 -12.71 -0.26
N ALA A 523 9.79 -11.99 0.86
CA ALA A 523 8.66 -11.21 1.41
C ALA A 523 8.23 -10.08 0.46
N VAL A 524 9.18 -9.36 -0.14
CA VAL A 524 8.90 -8.31 -1.14
C VAL A 524 8.25 -8.91 -2.40
N GLU A 525 8.79 -10.01 -2.90
CA GLU A 525 8.24 -10.69 -4.08
C GLU A 525 6.82 -11.20 -3.82
N GLN A 526 6.57 -11.83 -2.68
CA GLN A 526 5.24 -12.31 -2.32
C GLN A 526 4.26 -11.16 -2.11
N ALA A 527 4.68 -10.08 -1.46
CA ALA A 527 3.84 -8.89 -1.29
C ALA A 527 3.44 -8.26 -2.64
N GLY A 528 4.33 -8.28 -3.63
CA GLY A 528 4.02 -7.84 -4.99
C GLY A 528 3.01 -8.74 -5.71
N LYS A 529 3.13 -10.06 -5.57
CA LYS A 529 2.21 -11.04 -6.16
C LYS A 529 0.81 -10.96 -5.55
N ASP A 530 0.74 -10.77 -4.24
CA ASP A 530 -0.52 -10.75 -3.48
C ASP A 530 -1.13 -9.34 -3.35
N TYR A 531 -0.45 -8.31 -3.85
CA TYR A 531 -0.78 -6.90 -3.59
C TYR A 531 -0.95 -6.62 -2.10
N SER A 532 0.02 -7.02 -1.27
CA SER A 532 -0.14 -7.07 0.18
C SER A 532 0.85 -6.20 0.95
N PRO A 533 0.53 -4.92 1.23
CA PRO A 533 1.29 -4.11 2.16
C PRO A 533 1.43 -4.77 3.55
N SER A 534 0.39 -5.49 4.01
CA SER A 534 0.42 -6.19 5.29
C SER A 534 1.48 -7.29 5.35
N GLY A 535 1.85 -7.89 4.23
CA GLY A 535 2.95 -8.85 4.16
C GLY A 535 4.29 -8.21 4.55
N ILE A 536 4.57 -7.01 4.06
CA ILE A 536 5.77 -6.23 4.41
C ILE A 536 5.73 -5.81 5.89
N ALA A 537 4.59 -5.29 6.36
CA ALA A 537 4.42 -4.89 7.77
C ALA A 537 4.69 -6.06 8.73
N ASN A 538 4.12 -7.22 8.47
CA ASN A 538 4.31 -8.42 9.27
C ASN A 538 5.76 -8.92 9.24
N TYR A 539 6.38 -8.93 8.07
CA TYR A 539 7.80 -9.29 7.95
C TYR A 539 8.69 -8.36 8.80
N CYS A 540 8.48 -7.04 8.68
CA CYS A 540 9.26 -6.05 9.41
C CYS A 540 9.10 -6.20 10.94
N TYR A 541 7.89 -6.46 11.40
CA TYR A 541 7.61 -6.74 12.80
C TYR A 541 8.32 -8.01 13.30
N GLU A 542 8.26 -9.11 12.53
CA GLU A 542 8.92 -10.35 12.89
C GLU A 542 10.45 -10.20 12.92
N LEU A 543 11.05 -9.51 11.95
CA LEU A 543 12.49 -9.19 11.99
C LEU A 543 12.85 -8.39 13.25
N THR A 544 12.04 -7.41 13.59
CA THR A 544 12.23 -6.57 14.79
C THR A 544 12.18 -7.40 16.06
N LYS A 545 11.26 -8.36 16.15
CA LYS A 545 11.15 -9.29 17.29
C LYS A 545 12.38 -10.17 17.42
N VAL A 546 12.83 -10.77 16.33
CA VAL A 546 14.04 -11.62 16.30
C VAL A 546 15.25 -10.83 16.76
N PHE A 547 15.42 -9.58 16.28
CA PHE A 547 16.50 -8.73 16.73
C PHE A 547 16.40 -8.38 18.22
N ASN A 548 15.22 -8.03 18.73
CA ASN A 548 15.05 -7.68 20.13
C ASN A 548 15.30 -8.88 21.06
N GLN A 549 14.94 -10.10 20.65
CA GLN A 549 15.29 -11.33 21.38
C GLN A 549 16.81 -11.58 21.38
N PHE A 550 17.45 -11.43 20.21
CA PHE A 550 18.91 -11.51 20.11
C PHE A 550 19.57 -10.48 21.03
N TYR A 551 19.17 -9.21 20.97
CA TYR A 551 19.76 -8.13 21.75
C TYR A 551 19.55 -8.27 23.26
N HIS A 552 18.44 -8.89 23.68
CA HIS A 552 18.17 -9.21 25.08
C HIS A 552 19.15 -10.25 25.63
N ASP A 553 19.45 -11.27 24.85
CA ASP A 553 20.28 -12.41 25.29
C ASP A 553 21.78 -12.18 25.06
N TYR A 554 22.13 -11.38 24.07
CA TYR A 554 23.51 -11.09 23.68
C TYR A 554 23.79 -9.60 23.66
N SER A 555 24.68 -9.15 24.54
CA SER A 555 25.19 -7.79 24.48
C SER A 555 26.04 -7.60 23.21
N ILE A 556 25.94 -6.42 22.60
CA ILE A 556 26.79 -6.03 21.46
C ILE A 556 28.05 -5.30 21.98
N LEU A 557 27.86 -4.15 22.64
CA LEU A 557 28.98 -3.30 23.07
C LEU A 557 29.76 -3.88 24.25
N ASN A 558 29.10 -4.65 25.13
CA ASN A 558 29.74 -5.28 26.28
C ASN A 558 30.25 -6.70 25.99
N GLU A 559 30.21 -7.17 24.74
CA GLU A 559 30.83 -8.45 24.35
C GLU A 559 32.35 -8.36 24.57
N PRO A 560 32.95 -9.26 25.36
CA PRO A 560 34.36 -9.23 25.62
C PRO A 560 35.24 -9.66 24.43
N ASP A 561 34.71 -10.52 23.56
CA ASP A 561 35.38 -10.92 22.33
C ASP A 561 35.21 -9.83 21.27
N GLU A 562 36.33 -9.17 20.95
CA GLU A 562 36.30 -8.05 19.98
C GLU A 562 35.85 -8.50 18.60
N GLN A 563 36.20 -9.70 18.14
CA GLN A 563 35.81 -10.21 16.84
C GLN A 563 34.29 -10.44 16.78
N LYS A 564 33.70 -11.01 17.85
CA LYS A 564 32.25 -11.16 17.98
C LYS A 564 31.54 -9.82 18.09
N LYS A 565 32.12 -8.87 18.82
CA LYS A 565 31.59 -7.50 18.93
C LYS A 565 31.45 -6.83 17.55
N LEU A 566 32.52 -6.87 16.75
CA LEU A 566 32.51 -6.29 15.40
C LEU A 566 31.51 -7.00 14.47
N PHE A 567 31.42 -8.32 14.56
CA PHE A 567 30.43 -9.10 13.81
C PHE A 567 28.99 -8.75 14.19
N ARG A 568 28.68 -8.65 15.48
CA ARG A 568 27.34 -8.26 15.98
C ARG A 568 26.96 -6.83 15.59
N LEU A 569 27.94 -5.93 15.45
CA LEU A 569 27.71 -4.59 14.90
C LEU A 569 27.29 -4.66 13.42
N VAL A 570 27.84 -5.58 12.62
CA VAL A 570 27.40 -5.81 11.23
C VAL A 570 25.98 -6.36 11.20
N LEU A 571 25.64 -7.32 12.08
CA LEU A 571 24.27 -7.82 12.19
C LEU A 571 23.28 -6.69 12.49
N ALA A 572 23.56 -5.89 13.52
CA ALA A 572 22.70 -4.77 13.90
C ALA A 572 22.55 -3.73 12.78
N LYS A 573 23.66 -3.36 12.13
CA LYS A 573 23.67 -2.44 10.98
C LYS A 573 22.72 -2.92 9.87
N ASN A 574 22.80 -4.20 9.53
CA ASN A 574 21.99 -4.76 8.44
C ASN A 574 20.51 -4.93 8.82
N VAL A 575 20.22 -5.26 10.08
CA VAL A 575 18.83 -5.24 10.58
C VAL A 575 18.24 -3.84 10.44
N ALA A 576 18.96 -2.80 10.85
CA ALA A 576 18.51 -1.41 10.70
C ALA A 576 18.28 -1.05 9.22
N LYS A 577 19.19 -1.44 8.32
CA LYS A 577 19.04 -1.23 6.87
C LYS A 577 17.77 -1.88 6.34
N ILE A 578 17.51 -3.14 6.66
CA ILE A 578 16.33 -3.86 6.18
C ILE A 578 15.05 -3.29 6.79
N ILE A 579 15.04 -2.93 8.09
CA ILE A 579 13.90 -2.23 8.71
C ILE A 579 13.60 -0.94 7.95
N LYS A 580 14.62 -0.11 7.68
CA LYS A 580 14.44 1.14 6.93
C LYS A 580 13.87 0.90 5.54
N ASN A 581 14.41 -0.09 4.81
CA ASN A 581 13.93 -0.45 3.48
C ASN A 581 12.48 -0.98 3.54
N ALA A 582 12.16 -1.89 4.46
CA ALA A 582 10.80 -2.42 4.61
C ALA A 582 9.79 -1.33 5.00
N MET A 583 10.14 -0.45 5.94
CA MET A 583 9.28 0.66 6.35
C MET A 583 9.08 1.68 5.23
N SER A 584 10.09 1.91 4.38
CA SER A 584 9.94 2.79 3.21
C SER A 584 8.91 2.27 2.20
N LEU A 585 8.78 0.93 2.05
CA LEU A 585 7.75 0.31 1.22
C LEU A 585 6.33 0.56 1.76
N LEU A 586 6.21 0.89 3.04
CA LEU A 586 4.97 1.30 3.68
C LEU A 586 4.79 2.83 3.72
N GLY A 587 5.73 3.59 3.16
CA GLY A 587 5.75 5.05 3.25
C GLY A 587 6.02 5.58 4.66
N ILE A 588 6.70 4.80 5.50
CA ILE A 588 6.99 5.11 6.90
C ILE A 588 8.45 5.50 7.06
N GLU A 589 8.69 6.67 7.62
CA GLU A 589 10.02 7.13 8.01
C GLU A 589 10.45 6.49 9.33
N VAL A 590 11.76 6.34 9.53
CA VAL A 590 12.34 5.83 10.77
C VAL A 590 13.31 6.86 11.34
N PRO A 591 13.20 7.24 12.64
CA PRO A 591 14.00 8.29 13.22
C PRO A 591 15.38 7.78 13.63
N GLU A 592 16.41 8.59 13.46
CA GLU A 592 17.78 8.27 13.88
C GLU A 592 17.93 8.27 15.42
N ARG A 593 17.09 9.01 16.13
CA ARG A 593 17.05 9.15 17.60
C ARG A 593 15.60 9.09 18.07
N MET A 594 15.41 8.54 19.25
CA MET A 594 14.08 8.40 19.84
C MET A 594 14.17 8.18 21.36
#